data_ad376a9cb3f6615362b15ab791b447b4
#
_entry.id   ad376a9cb3f6615362b15ab791b447b4
#
_cell.length_a   1.000
_cell.length_b   1.000
_cell.length_c   1.000
_cell.angle_alpha   90.00
_cell.angle_beta   90.00
_cell.angle_gamma   90.00
#
_symmetry.space_group_name_H-M   'P 1'
#
loop_
_entity.id
_entity.type
_entity.pdbx_description
1 polymer ?
#
loop_
_entity_poly.entity_id
_entity_poly.type
_entity_poly.pdbx_seq_one_letter_code
_entity_poly.pdbx_strand_id
1 'polypeptide(L)'
;MLPKSRIFSVLLLGLGVALIAAGIVAPAFLDYSPRLPLNLKNSTWTLHDDSADSQQLSKDGTQPYSGPMTYQINMDIQEPSDEEKATLRIGETRMRGDGEGLNDLSQAQVWSYPVDRLSGEALGEASLSHTLATPSDKVTVDGYWLKFPADAEKTNYPVFDPTLRKAVDAVFEEETTMDGRTVYRYHQ
;
A
#
# COMPACT_ATOMS: atom_id res chain seq x y z
N MET A 1 -22.21 -20.48 -53.65
CA MET A 1 -22.25 -20.53 -52.17
C MET A 1 -21.09 -21.37 -51.70
N LEU A 2 -20.26 -20.85 -50.79
CA LEU A 2 -19.15 -21.61 -50.18
C LEU A 2 -19.71 -22.71 -49.27
N PRO A 3 -19.18 -23.94 -49.32
CA PRO A 3 -19.64 -25.01 -48.42
C PRO A 3 -19.41 -24.62 -46.98
N LYS A 4 -20.34 -24.98 -46.09
CA LYS A 4 -20.33 -24.60 -44.63
C LYS A 4 -19.01 -24.91 -43.94
N SER A 5 -18.31 -26.00 -44.35
CA SER A 5 -16.99 -26.36 -43.80
C SER A 5 -15.90 -25.33 -44.14
N ARG A 6 -15.94 -24.71 -45.31
CA ARG A 6 -14.95 -23.69 -45.70
C ARG A 6 -15.18 -22.37 -44.94
N ILE A 7 -16.46 -22.02 -44.69
CA ILE A 7 -16.78 -20.85 -43.88
C ILE A 7 -16.26 -21.04 -42.43
N PHE A 8 -16.46 -22.23 -41.88
CA PHE A 8 -15.97 -22.56 -40.54
C PHE A 8 -14.44 -22.52 -40.44
N SER A 9 -13.73 -23.05 -41.44
CA SER A 9 -12.26 -22.99 -41.51
C SER A 9 -11.73 -21.57 -41.62
N VAL A 10 -12.39 -20.70 -42.39
CA VAL A 10 -11.99 -19.28 -42.50
C VAL A 10 -12.21 -18.52 -41.19
N LEU A 11 -13.33 -18.80 -40.51
CA LEU A 11 -13.61 -18.20 -39.21
C LEU A 11 -12.60 -18.64 -38.14
N LEU A 12 -12.24 -19.94 -38.13
CA LEU A 12 -11.20 -20.45 -37.20
C LEU A 12 -9.84 -19.83 -37.48
N LEU A 13 -9.47 -19.71 -38.78
CA LEU A 13 -8.22 -19.06 -39.17
C LEU A 13 -8.22 -17.59 -38.75
N GLY A 14 -9.31 -16.85 -38.98
CA GLY A 14 -9.46 -15.46 -38.58
C GLY A 14 -9.37 -15.28 -37.06
N LEU A 15 -10.02 -16.15 -36.28
CA LEU A 15 -9.93 -16.16 -34.83
C LEU A 15 -8.50 -16.44 -34.35
N GLY A 16 -7.82 -17.42 -34.96
CA GLY A 16 -6.43 -17.74 -34.63
C GLY A 16 -5.49 -16.55 -34.84
N VAL A 17 -5.61 -15.90 -36.01
CA VAL A 17 -4.83 -14.70 -36.32
C VAL A 17 -5.15 -13.55 -35.33
N ALA A 18 -6.42 -13.36 -35.00
CA ALA A 18 -6.84 -12.32 -34.03
C ALA A 18 -6.27 -12.59 -32.63
N LEU A 19 -6.27 -13.84 -32.16
CA LEU A 19 -5.69 -14.21 -30.86
C LEU A 19 -4.17 -14.03 -30.84
N ILE A 20 -3.47 -14.38 -31.93
CA ILE A 20 -2.02 -14.15 -32.06
C ILE A 20 -1.72 -12.65 -32.03
N ALA A 21 -2.46 -11.87 -32.83
CA ALA A 21 -2.30 -10.42 -32.84
C ALA A 21 -2.58 -9.81 -31.47
N ALA A 22 -3.65 -10.23 -30.79
CA ALA A 22 -3.95 -9.80 -29.44
C ALA A 22 -2.84 -10.16 -28.44
N GLY A 23 -2.28 -11.39 -28.53
CA GLY A 23 -1.17 -11.83 -27.67
C GLY A 23 0.12 -11.02 -27.87
N ILE A 24 0.40 -10.56 -29.09
CA ILE A 24 1.56 -9.71 -29.40
C ILE A 24 1.32 -8.27 -28.94
N VAL A 25 0.11 -7.77 -29.05
CA VAL A 25 -0.24 -6.36 -28.80
C VAL A 25 -0.61 -6.13 -27.34
N ALA A 26 -1.21 -7.12 -26.66
CA ALA A 26 -1.65 -6.99 -25.28
C ALA A 26 -0.55 -6.50 -24.31
N PRO A 27 0.72 -6.98 -24.36
CA PRO A 27 1.78 -6.47 -23.47
C PRO A 27 2.08 -4.99 -23.64
N ALA A 28 1.75 -4.39 -24.79
CA ALA A 28 1.94 -2.95 -25.02
C ALA A 28 0.84 -2.08 -24.39
N PHE A 29 -0.32 -2.68 -24.07
CA PHE A 29 -1.47 -1.99 -23.48
C PHE A 29 -1.77 -2.43 -22.04
N LEU A 30 -1.31 -3.62 -21.66
CA LEU A 30 -1.46 -4.14 -20.30
C LEU A 30 -0.11 -4.00 -19.60
N ASP A 31 -0.01 -2.99 -18.76
CA ASP A 31 1.16 -2.81 -17.90
C ASP A 31 1.11 -3.84 -16.77
N TYR A 32 1.82 -4.96 -16.92
CA TYR A 32 2.03 -5.97 -15.89
C TYR A 32 3.26 -5.67 -15.04
N SER A 33 3.73 -4.42 -15.05
CA SER A 33 4.89 -4.05 -14.25
C SER A 33 4.59 -4.29 -12.77
N PRO A 34 5.44 -4.99 -12.03
CA PRO A 34 5.34 -5.11 -10.58
C PRO A 34 5.69 -3.82 -9.85
N ARG A 35 6.03 -2.77 -10.60
CA ARG A 35 6.35 -1.45 -10.09
C ARG A 35 5.12 -0.77 -9.51
N LEU A 36 5.33 0.02 -8.47
CA LEU A 36 4.30 0.90 -7.93
C LEU A 36 3.80 1.86 -9.03
N PRO A 37 2.50 1.87 -9.36
CA PRO A 37 1.97 2.71 -10.43
C PRO A 37 1.99 4.19 -10.04
N LEU A 38 2.49 5.06 -10.90
CA LEU A 38 2.56 6.51 -10.64
C LEU A 38 1.20 7.21 -10.67
N ASN A 39 0.19 6.56 -11.22
CA ASN A 39 -1.17 7.10 -11.26
C ASN A 39 -2.03 6.68 -10.04
N LEU A 40 -1.43 6.09 -9.03
CA LEU A 40 -2.11 5.78 -7.78
C LEU A 40 -2.54 7.08 -7.11
N LYS A 41 -3.84 7.26 -6.94
CA LYS A 41 -4.41 8.46 -6.32
C LYS A 41 -5.36 8.08 -5.20
N ASN A 42 -5.22 8.73 -4.05
CA ASN A 42 -6.18 8.69 -2.93
C ASN A 42 -6.64 7.27 -2.57
N SER A 43 -5.70 6.33 -2.47
CA SER A 43 -6.01 5.00 -1.94
C SER A 43 -6.16 5.10 -0.43
N THR A 44 -7.37 4.81 0.06
CA THR A 44 -7.68 4.86 1.50
C THR A 44 -8.03 3.48 2.00
N TRP A 45 -7.36 3.05 3.06
CA TRP A 45 -7.69 1.86 3.83
C TRP A 45 -8.22 2.28 5.19
N THR A 46 -9.31 1.66 5.61
CA THR A 46 -9.93 1.91 6.89
C THR A 46 -10.02 0.59 7.66
N LEU A 47 -9.44 0.59 8.85
CA LEU A 47 -9.59 -0.48 9.82
C LEU A 47 -10.46 0.03 10.96
N HIS A 48 -11.39 -0.79 11.41
CA HIS A 48 -12.29 -0.49 12.50
C HIS A 48 -12.19 -1.59 13.55
N ASP A 49 -12.14 -1.18 14.82
CA ASP A 49 -12.13 -2.06 15.98
C ASP A 49 -13.18 -1.53 16.98
N ASP A 50 -14.19 -2.33 17.28
CA ASP A 50 -15.29 -1.97 18.19
C ASP A 50 -14.87 -1.93 19.67
N SER A 51 -13.71 -2.51 20.00
CA SER A 51 -13.25 -2.70 21.39
C SER A 51 -11.76 -2.45 21.58
N ALA A 52 -11.22 -1.47 20.89
CA ALA A 52 -9.81 -1.12 20.97
C ALA A 52 -9.47 -0.49 22.32
N ASP A 53 -8.31 -0.87 22.86
CA ASP A 53 -7.67 -0.21 23.99
C ASP A 53 -6.61 0.77 23.51
N SER A 54 -6.68 2.01 23.95
CA SER A 54 -5.71 3.04 23.57
C SER A 54 -5.35 3.96 24.74
N GLN A 55 -4.20 4.61 24.62
CA GLN A 55 -3.74 5.61 25.56
C GLN A 55 -3.35 6.89 24.83
N GLN A 56 -3.69 8.02 25.41
CA GLN A 56 -3.30 9.33 24.90
C GLN A 56 -2.59 10.13 26.00
N LEU A 57 -1.48 10.76 25.65
CA LEU A 57 -0.84 11.73 26.53
C LEU A 57 -1.67 13.00 26.57
N SER A 58 -1.97 13.46 27.76
CA SER A 58 -2.60 14.74 28.03
C SER A 58 -1.75 15.56 29.03
N LYS A 59 -2.14 16.80 29.26
CA LYS A 59 -1.48 17.65 30.25
C LYS A 59 -1.54 17.07 31.68
N ASP A 60 -2.57 16.27 31.93
CA ASP A 60 -2.84 15.68 33.25
C ASP A 60 -2.35 14.21 33.34
N GLY A 61 -1.53 13.77 32.40
CA GLY A 61 -0.99 12.42 32.34
C GLY A 61 -1.61 11.58 31.21
N THR A 62 -1.50 10.25 31.32
CA THR A 62 -2.03 9.33 30.36
C THR A 62 -3.52 9.11 30.58
N GLN A 63 -4.32 9.31 29.53
CA GLN A 63 -5.75 9.02 29.55
C GLN A 63 -6.02 7.70 28.81
N PRO A 64 -6.44 6.64 29.53
CA PRO A 64 -6.86 5.40 28.90
C PRO A 64 -8.21 5.58 28.19
N TYR A 65 -8.39 4.88 27.11
CA TYR A 65 -9.65 4.79 26.38
C TYR A 65 -9.87 3.34 25.98
N SER A 66 -11.07 2.81 26.23
CA SER A 66 -11.51 1.52 25.76
C SER A 66 -12.84 1.72 25.03
N GLY A 67 -12.91 1.30 23.77
CA GLY A 67 -14.10 1.49 22.94
C GLY A 67 -13.79 1.51 21.45
N PRO A 68 -14.76 1.90 20.62
CA PRO A 68 -14.58 1.91 19.16
C PRO A 68 -13.44 2.82 18.73
N MET A 69 -12.62 2.33 17.80
CA MET A 69 -11.58 3.11 17.15
C MET A 69 -11.56 2.85 15.65
N THR A 70 -11.25 3.90 14.90
CA THR A 70 -11.02 3.82 13.46
C THR A 70 -9.60 4.29 13.15
N TYR A 71 -8.87 3.47 12.39
CA TYR A 71 -7.57 3.82 11.85
C TYR A 71 -7.66 3.90 10.34
N GLN A 72 -7.28 5.03 9.78
CA GLN A 72 -7.27 5.26 8.34
C GLN A 72 -5.86 5.55 7.85
N ILE A 73 -5.49 4.91 6.76
CA ILE A 73 -4.29 5.21 5.99
C ILE A 73 -4.73 5.68 4.61
N ASN A 74 -4.31 6.87 4.25
CA ASN A 74 -4.46 7.40 2.90
C ASN A 74 -3.10 7.46 2.22
N MET A 75 -2.98 6.89 1.03
CA MET A 75 -1.74 6.91 0.26
C MET A 75 -1.96 7.62 -1.08
N ASP A 76 -1.04 8.52 -1.40
CA ASP A 76 -0.97 9.23 -2.66
C ASP A 76 0.49 9.30 -3.15
N ILE A 77 0.69 9.48 -4.45
CA ILE A 77 2.01 9.67 -5.04
C ILE A 77 2.18 11.14 -5.39
N GLN A 78 3.31 11.68 -4.99
CA GLN A 78 3.68 13.08 -5.22
C GLN A 78 4.96 13.18 -6.06
N GLU A 79 5.19 14.37 -6.61
CA GLU A 79 6.47 14.72 -7.18
C GLU A 79 7.51 15.05 -6.07
N PRO A 80 8.81 14.75 -6.31
CA PRO A 80 9.37 14.17 -7.53
C PRO A 80 9.17 12.66 -7.61
N SER A 81 8.75 12.17 -8.77
CA SER A 81 8.62 10.75 -9.07
C SER A 81 9.06 10.48 -10.51
N ASP A 82 9.64 9.32 -10.77
CA ASP A 82 10.15 8.91 -12.07
C ASP A 82 9.94 7.41 -12.34
N GLU A 83 10.62 6.85 -13.34
CA GLU A 83 10.48 5.43 -13.68
C GLU A 83 10.99 4.48 -12.60
N GLU A 84 11.95 4.88 -11.77
CA GLU A 84 12.58 4.05 -10.76
C GLU A 84 12.05 4.34 -9.36
N LYS A 85 11.72 5.59 -9.07
CA LYS A 85 11.37 6.10 -7.75
C LYS A 85 10.00 6.75 -7.74
N ALA A 86 9.33 6.65 -6.60
CA ALA A 86 8.12 7.41 -6.32
C ALA A 86 8.23 8.08 -4.95
N THR A 87 7.71 9.29 -4.82
CA THR A 87 7.52 9.92 -3.52
C THR A 87 6.13 9.56 -3.01
N LEU A 88 6.08 8.75 -1.96
CA LEU A 88 4.83 8.43 -1.27
C LEU A 88 4.47 9.52 -0.27
N ARG A 89 3.21 9.94 -0.29
CA ARG A 89 2.60 10.72 0.76
C ARG A 89 1.56 9.87 1.46
N ILE A 90 1.73 9.69 2.76
CA ILE A 90 0.88 8.84 3.59
C ILE A 90 0.26 9.71 4.66
N GLY A 91 -1.06 9.81 4.65
CA GLY A 91 -1.84 10.39 5.73
C GLY A 91 -2.35 9.30 6.66
N GLU A 92 -2.07 9.40 7.93
CA GLU A 92 -2.60 8.50 8.95
C GLU A 92 -3.50 9.28 9.91
N THR A 93 -4.67 8.72 10.20
CA THR A 93 -5.56 9.24 11.24
C THR A 93 -6.02 8.11 12.16
N ARG A 94 -6.06 8.41 13.45
CA ARG A 94 -6.66 7.54 14.47
C ARG A 94 -7.77 8.31 15.15
N MET A 95 -8.98 7.78 15.09
CA MET A 95 -10.17 8.39 15.65
C MET A 95 -10.79 7.45 16.68
N ARG A 96 -11.31 8.02 17.77
CA ARG A 96 -12.03 7.34 18.84
C ARG A 96 -13.54 7.53 18.64
N GLY A 97 -14.34 6.69 19.27
CA GLY A 97 -15.79 6.79 19.18
C GLY A 97 -16.29 6.55 17.77
N ASP A 98 -17.33 7.25 17.38
CA ASP A 98 -17.98 7.12 16.07
C ASP A 98 -17.16 7.78 14.94
N GLY A 99 -16.08 8.48 15.26
CA GLY A 99 -15.16 9.06 14.27
C GLY A 99 -15.72 10.25 13.50
N GLU A 100 -16.73 10.93 14.02
CA GLU A 100 -17.45 11.99 13.30
C GLU A 100 -16.93 13.42 13.56
N GLY A 101 -16.00 13.60 14.49
CA GLY A 101 -15.57 14.94 14.86
C GLY A 101 -14.07 15.09 15.15
N LEU A 102 -13.60 16.34 15.14
CA LEU A 102 -12.22 16.65 15.56
C LEU A 102 -11.94 16.28 17.02
N ASN A 103 -12.96 16.20 17.86
CA ASN A 103 -12.82 15.79 19.26
C ASN A 103 -12.47 14.30 19.38
N ASP A 104 -12.84 13.50 18.39
CA ASP A 104 -12.57 12.07 18.34
C ASP A 104 -11.17 11.78 17.75
N LEU A 105 -10.55 12.78 17.13
CA LEU A 105 -9.23 12.65 16.55
C LEU A 105 -8.17 12.52 17.65
N SER A 106 -7.62 11.31 17.80
CA SER A 106 -6.54 11.05 18.74
C SER A 106 -5.15 11.29 18.16
N GLN A 107 -5.00 11.07 16.87
CA GLN A 107 -3.75 11.28 16.15
C GLN A 107 -4.01 11.57 14.66
N ALA A 108 -3.26 12.53 14.11
CA ALA A 108 -3.14 12.74 12.68
C ALA A 108 -1.70 13.05 12.34
N GLN A 109 -1.18 12.42 11.30
CA GLN A 109 0.18 12.67 10.83
C GLN A 109 0.27 12.44 9.33
N VAL A 110 1.23 13.13 8.71
CA VAL A 110 1.50 13.00 7.28
C VAL A 110 2.98 12.72 7.10
N TRP A 111 3.25 11.62 6.43
CA TRP A 111 4.58 11.19 6.03
C TRP A 111 4.79 11.45 4.54
N SER A 112 6.01 11.82 4.16
CA SER A 112 6.41 11.89 2.76
C SER A 112 7.83 11.38 2.63
N TYR A 113 8.04 10.32 1.82
CA TYR A 113 9.34 9.70 1.64
C TYR A 113 9.50 9.08 0.25
N PRO A 114 10.74 9.02 -0.29
CA PRO A 114 11.01 8.36 -1.55
C PRO A 114 11.09 6.84 -1.37
N VAL A 115 10.56 6.09 -2.34
CA VAL A 115 10.54 4.63 -2.36
C VAL A 115 11.01 4.12 -3.73
N ASP A 116 11.73 3.00 -3.75
CA ASP A 116 11.98 2.26 -4.97
C ASP A 116 10.66 1.62 -5.46
N ARG A 117 10.30 1.88 -6.71
CA ARG A 117 9.00 1.44 -7.25
C ARG A 117 8.92 -0.07 -7.46
N LEU A 118 10.05 -0.73 -7.72
CA LEU A 118 10.10 -2.17 -7.97
C LEU A 118 10.12 -2.96 -6.67
N SER A 119 11.09 -2.71 -5.81
CA SER A 119 11.24 -3.42 -4.54
C SER A 119 10.22 -2.98 -3.49
N GLY A 120 9.89 -1.70 -3.43
CA GLY A 120 9.11 -1.10 -2.36
C GLY A 120 9.95 -0.61 -1.17
N GLU A 121 11.28 -0.70 -1.28
CA GLU A 121 12.20 -0.28 -0.23
C GLU A 121 12.26 1.25 -0.12
N ALA A 122 12.31 1.75 1.10
CA ALA A 122 12.49 3.18 1.35
C ALA A 122 13.89 3.64 0.96
N LEU A 123 13.99 4.81 0.31
CA LEU A 123 15.24 5.34 -0.23
C LEU A 123 15.82 6.49 0.61
N GLY A 124 15.43 6.62 1.88
CA GLY A 124 16.02 7.62 2.74
C GLY A 124 15.07 8.25 3.75
N GLU A 125 15.31 9.54 4.04
CA GLU A 125 14.58 10.27 5.06
C GLU A 125 13.14 10.60 4.63
N ALA A 126 12.21 10.40 5.55
CA ALA A 126 10.85 10.92 5.46
C ALA A 126 10.75 12.31 6.07
N SER A 127 9.87 13.13 5.50
CA SER A 127 9.32 14.31 6.16
C SER A 127 8.06 13.88 6.90
N LEU A 128 8.02 14.16 8.21
CA LEU A 128 6.87 13.85 9.07
C LEU A 128 6.25 15.13 9.60
N SER A 129 4.96 15.31 9.36
CA SER A 129 4.17 16.41 9.90
C SER A 129 3.11 15.88 10.86
N HIS A 130 3.12 16.34 12.11
CA HIS A 130 2.16 15.97 13.14
C HIS A 130 1.01 16.97 13.29
N THR A 131 1.23 18.22 12.87
CA THR A 131 0.25 19.29 12.98
C THR A 131 0.44 20.32 11.87
N LEU A 132 -0.62 21.04 11.54
CA LEU A 132 -0.62 22.05 10.47
C LEU A 132 0.30 23.28 10.72
N ALA A 133 0.73 23.50 11.97
CA ALA A 133 1.44 24.71 12.38
C ALA A 133 2.89 24.48 12.82
N THR A 134 3.37 23.25 12.82
CA THR A 134 4.75 22.91 13.21
C THR A 134 5.59 22.56 11.97
N PRO A 135 6.91 22.88 11.99
CA PRO A 135 7.82 22.35 10.99
C PRO A 135 7.77 20.83 10.92
N SER A 136 8.01 20.28 9.73
CA SER A 136 8.13 18.83 9.54
C SER A 136 9.41 18.33 10.19
N ASP A 137 9.31 17.21 10.89
CA ASP A 137 10.46 16.46 11.40
C ASP A 137 11.05 15.60 10.26
N LYS A 138 12.34 15.28 10.39
CA LYS A 138 12.99 14.29 9.55
C LYS A 138 13.12 12.98 10.29
N VAL A 139 12.70 11.90 9.66
CA VAL A 139 12.75 10.55 10.21
C VAL A 139 13.38 9.63 9.18
N THR A 140 14.38 8.86 9.56
CA THR A 140 14.91 7.81 8.69
C THR A 140 13.89 6.68 8.58
N VAL A 141 13.52 6.34 7.34
CA VAL A 141 12.69 5.18 7.05
C VAL A 141 13.57 4.12 6.45
N ASP A 142 13.75 3.03 7.17
CA ASP A 142 14.58 1.90 6.77
C ASP A 142 13.70 0.72 6.35
N GLY A 143 14.10 0.01 5.30
CA GLY A 143 13.43 -1.20 4.84
C GLY A 143 12.10 -0.92 4.12
N TYR A 144 11.12 -1.76 4.38
CA TYR A 144 9.80 -1.74 3.72
C TYR A 144 8.75 -1.15 4.64
N TRP A 145 7.72 -0.55 4.08
CA TRP A 145 6.58 -0.10 4.88
C TRP A 145 5.25 -0.56 4.28
N LEU A 146 4.80 0.03 3.17
CA LEU A 146 3.48 -0.25 2.59
C LEU A 146 3.51 -1.18 1.38
N LYS A 147 4.68 -1.55 0.92
CA LYS A 147 4.88 -2.45 -0.22
C LYS A 147 6.04 -3.38 0.05
N PHE A 148 5.80 -4.68 -0.12
CA PHE A 148 6.84 -5.69 -0.24
C PHE A 148 7.30 -5.85 -1.70
N PRO A 149 8.46 -6.45 -1.97
CA PRO A 149 8.86 -6.82 -3.32
C PRO A 149 7.78 -7.67 -3.99
N ALA A 150 7.62 -7.54 -5.31
CA ALA A 150 6.64 -8.33 -6.05
C ALA A 150 6.95 -9.83 -6.06
N ASP A 151 8.22 -10.15 -5.92
CA ASP A 151 8.78 -11.51 -5.81
C ASP A 151 9.19 -11.84 -4.36
N ALA A 152 8.39 -11.39 -3.39
CA ALA A 152 8.66 -11.65 -1.98
C ALA A 152 8.89 -13.14 -1.71
N GLU A 153 9.96 -13.42 -0.97
CA GLU A 153 10.39 -14.75 -0.60
C GLU A 153 9.91 -15.12 0.81
N LYS A 154 9.99 -16.41 1.16
CA LYS A 154 9.67 -16.91 2.49
C LYS A 154 10.81 -16.63 3.48
N THR A 155 11.16 -15.38 3.62
CA THR A 155 12.24 -14.88 4.49
C THR A 155 11.78 -13.68 5.30
N ASN A 156 12.53 -13.29 6.32
CA ASN A 156 12.21 -12.11 7.11
C ASN A 156 12.54 -10.83 6.33
N TYR A 157 11.73 -9.80 6.52
CA TYR A 157 11.94 -8.50 5.94
C TYR A 157 11.98 -7.41 7.01
N PRO A 158 12.91 -6.45 6.93
CA PRO A 158 12.87 -5.27 7.79
C PRO A 158 11.69 -4.40 7.38
N VAL A 159 10.71 -4.24 8.26
CA VAL A 159 9.52 -3.41 8.03
C VAL A 159 9.50 -2.25 8.99
N PHE A 160 9.33 -1.06 8.45
CA PHE A 160 9.29 0.18 9.23
C PHE A 160 8.01 0.25 10.08
N ASP A 161 8.19 0.38 11.39
CA ASP A 161 7.12 0.68 12.32
C ASP A 161 7.05 2.20 12.55
N PRO A 162 5.98 2.87 12.14
CA PRO A 162 5.84 4.32 12.28
C PRO A 162 5.67 4.77 13.74
N THR A 163 5.25 3.88 14.64
CA THR A 163 5.13 4.16 16.08
C THR A 163 6.49 4.14 16.75
N LEU A 164 7.29 3.13 16.44
CA LEU A 164 8.65 2.99 16.97
C LEU A 164 9.69 3.83 16.20
N ARG A 165 9.33 4.32 15.02
CA ARG A 165 10.19 5.06 14.08
C ARG A 165 11.48 4.31 13.74
N LYS A 166 11.38 3.01 13.53
CA LYS A 166 12.50 2.15 13.17
C LYS A 166 12.00 0.90 12.44
N ALA A 167 12.88 0.25 11.68
CA ALA A 167 12.58 -1.05 11.12
C ALA A 167 12.59 -2.14 12.22
N VAL A 168 11.62 -3.03 12.13
CA VAL A 168 11.51 -4.25 12.93
C VAL A 168 11.30 -5.42 11.97
N ASP A 169 11.89 -6.57 12.26
CA ASP A 169 11.76 -7.71 11.38
C ASP A 169 10.32 -8.23 11.35
N ALA A 170 9.74 -8.23 10.16
CA ALA A 170 8.56 -9.01 9.87
C ALA A 170 9.01 -10.45 9.61
N VAL A 171 8.72 -11.33 10.55
CA VAL A 171 9.14 -12.74 10.52
C VAL A 171 8.16 -13.54 9.68
N PHE A 172 8.66 -14.28 8.68
CA PHE A 172 7.83 -15.18 7.89
C PHE A 172 7.25 -16.28 8.79
N GLU A 173 5.94 -16.47 8.78
CA GLU A 173 5.25 -17.52 9.52
C GLU A 173 4.82 -18.67 8.62
N GLU A 174 4.02 -18.38 7.60
CA GLU A 174 3.44 -19.43 6.77
C GLU A 174 3.00 -18.92 5.39
N GLU A 175 2.81 -19.87 4.49
CA GLU A 175 2.08 -19.68 3.24
C GLU A 175 0.63 -20.10 3.43
N THR A 176 -0.31 -19.28 3.02
CA THR A 176 -1.74 -19.56 3.12
C THR A 176 -2.46 -19.12 1.86
N THR A 177 -3.77 -19.34 1.79
CA THR A 177 -4.60 -18.95 0.64
C THR A 177 -5.64 -17.95 1.09
N MET A 178 -5.72 -16.81 0.41
CA MET A 178 -6.75 -15.79 0.61
C MET A 178 -7.40 -15.47 -0.74
N ASP A 179 -8.71 -15.61 -0.84
CA ASP A 179 -9.48 -15.40 -2.07
C ASP A 179 -8.94 -16.15 -3.30
N GLY A 180 -8.48 -17.40 -3.09
CA GLY A 180 -7.92 -18.26 -4.14
C GLY A 180 -6.51 -17.87 -4.60
N ARG A 181 -5.84 -16.95 -3.92
CA ARG A 181 -4.47 -16.53 -4.18
C ARG A 181 -3.56 -17.00 -3.07
N THR A 182 -2.36 -17.44 -3.42
CA THR A 182 -1.30 -17.73 -2.45
C THR A 182 -0.81 -16.42 -1.84
N VAL A 183 -0.80 -16.35 -0.50
CA VAL A 183 -0.28 -15.21 0.27
C VAL A 183 0.67 -15.70 1.34
N TYR A 184 1.62 -14.85 1.71
CA TYR A 184 2.57 -15.10 2.79
C TYR A 184 2.16 -14.29 4.01
N ARG A 185 2.12 -14.96 5.17
CA ARG A 185 1.88 -14.32 6.46
C ARG A 185 3.20 -13.99 7.12
N TYR A 186 3.29 -12.78 7.61
CA TYR A 186 4.39 -12.30 8.41
C TYR A 186 3.87 -11.76 9.74
N HIS A 187 4.68 -11.88 10.76
CA HIS A 187 4.42 -11.34 12.10
C HIS A 187 5.52 -10.34 12.47
N GLN A 188 5.13 -9.19 13.05
CA GLN A 188 6.01 -8.12 13.51
C GLN A 188 5.81 -7.87 15.01
#